data_5d3819ac2d54766c0ff558657ab5c6f4
#
_entry.id   5d3819ac2d54766c0ff558657ab5c6f4
#
_cell.length_a   1.000
_cell.length_b   1.000
_cell.length_c   1.000
_cell.angle_alpha   90.00
_cell.angle_beta   90.00
_cell.angle_gamma   90.00
#
_symmetry.space_group_name_H-M   'P 1'
#
loop_
_entity.id
_entity.type
_entity.pdbx_description
1 polymer ?
#
loop_
_entity_poly.entity_id
_entity_poly.type
_entity_poly.pdbx_seq_one_letter_code
_entity_poly.pdbx_strand_id
1 'polypeptide(L)'
;KEKKKKIFKKTKLPTGKILGEMLGENLIGSPTYIIRKKSLHSLDYCFDDNFHIIGDYDLQTRLSIKWNFECVQKPIAYARRHGKNESLLNRDLEIKEMKIWHDQFKNNPNFLSYKAFYNIPKNILYLETMDSILKEKFSKSFLKVMKYPLSIKKIKLIIALFLPKVYLIKIKNY
;
A
#
# COMPACT_ATOMS: atom_id res chain seq x y z
N LYS A 1 -21.60 -21.43 8.64
CA LYS A 1 -21.05 -20.23 9.35
C LYS A 1 -21.12 -19.07 8.40
N GLU A 2 -21.92 -18.04 8.68
CA GLU A 2 -21.95 -16.81 7.91
C GLU A 2 -20.55 -16.15 7.92
N LYS A 3 -20.04 -15.86 6.72
CA LYS A 3 -18.75 -15.18 6.58
C LYS A 3 -18.97 -13.71 6.93
N LYS A 4 -18.31 -13.21 7.96
CA LYS A 4 -18.34 -11.78 8.33
C LYS A 4 -17.94 -10.92 7.14
N LYS A 5 -18.82 -10.06 6.67
CA LYS A 5 -18.56 -9.05 5.65
C LYS A 5 -18.06 -7.78 6.36
N LYS A 6 -16.95 -7.23 5.88
CA LYS A 6 -16.38 -5.98 6.40
C LYS A 6 -16.23 -4.98 5.27
N ILE A 7 -16.73 -3.76 5.47
CA ILE A 7 -16.53 -2.68 4.51
C ILE A 7 -15.07 -2.23 4.57
N PHE A 8 -14.41 -2.18 3.41
CA PHE A 8 -12.99 -1.81 3.29
C PHE A 8 -12.73 -0.37 3.77
N LYS A 9 -13.56 0.59 3.34
CA LYS A 9 -13.53 1.98 3.78
C LYS A 9 -14.90 2.37 4.35
N LYS A 10 -14.90 2.99 5.52
CA LYS A 10 -16.11 3.53 6.18
C LYS A 10 -16.29 5.02 5.93
N THR A 11 -15.24 5.71 5.49
CA THR A 11 -15.24 7.13 5.17
C THR A 11 -15.57 7.36 3.71
N LYS A 12 -16.09 8.53 3.37
CA LYS A 12 -16.31 8.97 1.99
C LYS A 12 -14.99 8.91 1.21
N LEU A 13 -15.03 8.30 0.04
CA LEU A 13 -13.87 8.25 -0.85
C LEU A 13 -13.71 9.58 -1.58
N PRO A 14 -12.46 10.03 -1.81
CA PRO A 14 -12.19 11.26 -2.54
C PRO A 14 -12.59 11.15 -4.01
N THR A 15 -12.88 12.30 -4.62
CA THR A 15 -13.16 12.45 -6.05
C THR A 15 -12.38 13.64 -6.61
N GLY A 16 -12.28 13.74 -7.93
CA GLY A 16 -11.53 14.82 -8.60
C GLY A 16 -10.03 14.54 -8.65
N LYS A 17 -9.21 15.47 -8.24
CA LYS A 17 -7.74 15.33 -8.15
C LYS A 17 -7.36 14.62 -6.87
N ILE A 18 -7.03 13.35 -6.95
CA ILE A 18 -6.79 12.47 -5.80
C ILE A 18 -5.33 12.01 -5.66
N LEU A 19 -4.40 12.65 -6.37
CA LEU A 19 -2.98 12.24 -6.34
C LEU A 19 -2.40 12.24 -4.93
N GLY A 20 -2.69 13.25 -4.14
CA GLY A 20 -2.20 13.34 -2.76
C GLY A 20 -2.70 12.20 -1.87
N GLU A 21 -3.97 11.84 -2.00
CA GLU A 21 -4.60 10.73 -1.30
C GLU A 21 -4.03 9.38 -1.76
N MET A 22 -3.84 9.20 -3.08
CA MET A 22 -3.22 7.99 -3.64
C MET A 22 -1.79 7.77 -3.15
N LEU A 23 -1.00 8.84 -3.05
CA LEU A 23 0.36 8.76 -2.49
C LEU A 23 0.37 8.44 -0.99
N GLY A 24 -0.69 8.81 -0.28
CA GLY A 24 -0.84 8.52 1.15
C GLY A 24 -1.29 7.10 1.45
N GLU A 25 -2.16 6.55 0.60
CA GLU A 25 -2.77 5.23 0.81
C GLU A 25 -3.28 4.66 -0.52
N ASN A 26 -3.11 3.35 -0.75
CA ASN A 26 -3.77 2.69 -1.88
C ASN A 26 -5.29 2.65 -1.63
N LEU A 27 -6.02 3.52 -2.34
CA LEU A 27 -7.46 3.73 -2.13
C LEU A 27 -8.33 2.81 -2.98
N ILE A 28 -7.81 2.32 -4.10
CA ILE A 28 -8.60 1.70 -5.16
C ILE A 28 -8.19 0.24 -5.33
N GLY A 29 -9.08 -0.67 -4.98
CA GLY A 29 -8.86 -2.10 -5.20
C GLY A 29 -9.01 -2.47 -6.67
N SER A 30 -8.14 -3.33 -7.20
CA SER A 30 -8.10 -3.74 -8.61
C SER A 30 -9.46 -4.16 -9.20
N PRO A 31 -10.37 -4.88 -8.49
CA PRO A 31 -11.65 -5.26 -9.07
C PRO A 31 -12.71 -4.15 -9.04
N THR A 32 -12.37 -2.91 -8.62
CA THR A 32 -13.34 -1.85 -8.38
C THR A 32 -13.18 -0.61 -9.24
N TYR A 33 -12.31 -0.63 -10.26
CA TYR A 33 -12.13 0.52 -11.12
C TYR A 33 -12.44 0.24 -12.59
N ILE A 34 -12.87 1.29 -13.26
CA ILE A 34 -13.07 1.35 -14.72
C ILE A 34 -12.29 2.54 -15.23
N ILE A 35 -11.52 2.36 -16.30
CA ILE A 35 -10.68 3.40 -16.89
C ILE A 35 -11.17 3.69 -18.31
N ARG A 36 -11.32 4.96 -18.64
CA ARG A 36 -11.61 5.36 -20.02
C ARG A 36 -10.41 5.05 -20.91
N LYS A 37 -10.62 4.42 -22.06
CA LYS A 37 -9.57 4.09 -23.03
C LYS A 37 -8.68 5.30 -23.37
N LYS A 38 -9.27 6.48 -23.54
CA LYS A 38 -8.53 7.73 -23.77
C LYS A 38 -7.54 8.05 -22.65
N SER A 39 -7.90 7.77 -21.40
CA SER A 39 -7.00 8.00 -20.25
C SER A 39 -5.81 7.05 -20.26
N LEU A 40 -6.03 5.77 -20.60
CA LEU A 40 -4.93 4.82 -20.76
C LEU A 40 -3.98 5.23 -21.89
N HIS A 41 -4.52 5.63 -23.04
CA HIS A 41 -3.72 6.04 -24.20
C HIS A 41 -2.97 7.38 -23.97
N SER A 42 -3.25 8.11 -22.91
CA SER A 42 -2.49 9.32 -22.54
C SER A 42 -1.24 9.03 -21.70
N LEU A 43 -1.02 7.77 -21.33
CA LEU A 43 0.18 7.30 -20.67
C LEU A 43 1.14 6.70 -21.68
N ASP A 44 2.44 6.80 -21.40
CA ASP A 44 3.49 6.23 -22.23
C ASP A 44 3.42 4.69 -22.26
N TYR A 45 2.95 4.10 -21.16
CA TYR A 45 2.68 2.67 -21.01
C TYR A 45 1.54 2.42 -20.01
N CYS A 46 0.82 1.29 -20.15
CA CYS A 46 -0.26 0.93 -19.24
C CYS A 46 0.29 0.35 -17.94
N PHE A 47 0.87 -0.84 -17.99
CA PHE A 47 1.51 -1.49 -16.85
C PHE A 47 3.02 -1.52 -17.06
N ASP A 48 3.77 -1.34 -15.96
CA ASP A 48 5.21 -1.50 -15.94
C ASP A 48 5.53 -2.97 -15.63
N ASP A 49 6.26 -3.64 -16.52
CA ASP A 49 6.63 -5.06 -16.38
C ASP A 49 7.51 -5.35 -15.15
N ASN A 50 8.10 -4.30 -14.56
CA ASN A 50 8.88 -4.40 -13.33
C ASN A 50 8.00 -4.57 -12.08
N PHE A 51 6.67 -4.35 -12.18
CA PHE A 51 5.76 -4.35 -11.05
C PHE A 51 4.71 -5.46 -11.15
N HIS A 52 4.90 -6.50 -10.35
CA HIS A 52 3.94 -7.61 -10.26
C HIS A 52 2.87 -7.36 -9.17
N ILE A 53 3.26 -6.83 -8.03
CA ILE A 53 2.36 -6.63 -6.87
C ILE A 53 1.74 -5.24 -6.87
N ILE A 54 2.51 -4.20 -7.22
CA ILE A 54 2.05 -2.80 -7.14
C ILE A 54 1.68 -2.21 -8.50
N GLY A 55 1.55 -3.01 -9.55
CA GLY A 55 1.28 -2.52 -10.90
C GLY A 55 -0.03 -1.73 -11.02
N ASP A 56 -1.07 -2.11 -10.28
CA ASP A 56 -2.32 -1.34 -10.22
C ASP A 56 -2.15 0.00 -9.49
N TYR A 57 -1.39 0.02 -8.40
CA TYR A 57 -1.04 1.25 -7.68
C TYR A 57 -0.24 2.22 -8.56
N ASP A 58 0.76 1.72 -9.30
CA ASP A 58 1.55 2.50 -10.24
C ASP A 58 0.68 3.13 -11.32
N LEU A 59 -0.12 2.31 -12.01
CA LEU A 59 -1.03 2.78 -13.07
C LEU A 59 -1.99 3.85 -12.57
N GLN A 60 -2.66 3.60 -11.43
CA GLN A 60 -3.64 4.51 -10.85
C GLN A 60 -2.98 5.83 -10.42
N THR A 61 -1.78 5.77 -9.85
CA THR A 61 -1.02 6.95 -9.42
C THR A 61 -0.60 7.80 -10.64
N ARG A 62 -0.08 7.18 -11.72
CA ARG A 62 0.26 7.89 -12.96
C ARG A 62 -0.97 8.53 -13.62
N LEU A 63 -2.10 7.84 -13.63
CA LEU A 63 -3.37 8.40 -14.11
C LEU A 63 -3.80 9.61 -13.29
N SER A 64 -3.65 9.57 -11.97
CA SER A 64 -4.09 10.65 -11.07
C SER A 64 -3.30 11.95 -11.22
N ILE A 65 -2.15 11.94 -11.90
CA ILE A 65 -1.42 13.16 -12.27
C ILE A 65 -2.24 14.01 -13.24
N LYS A 66 -2.83 13.38 -14.25
CA LYS A 66 -3.49 14.09 -15.37
C LYS A 66 -5.02 14.08 -15.27
N TRP A 67 -5.62 13.02 -14.72
CA TRP A 67 -7.04 12.77 -14.79
C TRP A 67 -7.75 12.93 -13.45
N ASN A 68 -9.02 13.32 -13.51
CA ASN A 68 -9.91 13.32 -12.37
C ASN A 68 -10.51 11.92 -12.17
N PHE A 69 -10.73 11.57 -10.92
CA PHE A 69 -11.36 10.32 -10.52
C PHE A 69 -12.76 10.58 -9.97
N GLU A 70 -13.69 9.73 -10.32
CA GLU A 70 -15.04 9.70 -9.75
C GLU A 70 -15.23 8.41 -8.97
N CYS A 71 -16.12 8.43 -7.99
CA CYS A 71 -16.33 7.31 -7.09
C CYS A 71 -17.80 7.03 -6.84
N VAL A 72 -18.18 5.76 -6.98
CA VAL A 72 -19.44 5.25 -6.46
C VAL A 72 -19.28 4.94 -4.98
N GLN A 73 -19.96 5.71 -4.11
CA GLN A 73 -19.84 5.63 -2.64
C GLN A 73 -20.58 4.43 -2.04
N LYS A 74 -20.62 3.30 -2.75
CA LYS A 74 -21.28 2.04 -2.33
C LYS A 74 -20.32 0.87 -2.55
N PRO A 75 -20.41 -0.19 -1.73
CA PRO A 75 -19.64 -1.41 -1.98
C PRO A 75 -20.09 -2.03 -3.30
N ILE A 76 -19.18 -2.20 -4.25
CA ILE A 76 -19.44 -2.73 -5.60
C ILE A 76 -18.76 -4.07 -5.87
N ALA A 77 -17.85 -4.51 -4.99
CA ALA A 77 -17.16 -5.78 -5.13
C ALA A 77 -16.89 -6.43 -3.77
N TYR A 78 -16.68 -7.73 -3.78
CA TYR A 78 -16.26 -8.51 -2.63
C TYR A 78 -14.84 -9.02 -2.84
N ALA A 79 -13.92 -8.61 -1.96
CA ALA A 79 -12.58 -9.16 -1.91
C ALA A 79 -12.52 -10.36 -0.95
N ARG A 80 -12.25 -11.55 -1.49
CA ARG A 80 -12.05 -12.75 -0.67
C ARG A 80 -10.65 -12.72 -0.06
N ARG A 81 -10.58 -12.75 1.27
CA ARG A 81 -9.31 -12.92 1.97
C ARG A 81 -9.10 -14.39 2.34
N HIS A 82 -7.98 -14.94 1.94
CA HIS A 82 -7.52 -16.29 2.28
C HIS A 82 -5.99 -16.28 2.43
N GLY A 83 -5.43 -17.30 3.05
CA GLY A 83 -3.98 -17.35 3.33
C GLY A 83 -3.07 -17.40 2.10
N LYS A 84 -3.64 -17.57 0.89
CA LYS A 84 -2.93 -17.61 -0.39
C LYS A 84 -3.09 -16.31 -1.22
N ASN A 85 -3.50 -15.20 -0.59
CA ASN A 85 -3.52 -13.92 -1.30
C ASN A 85 -2.10 -13.48 -1.64
N GLU A 86 -1.88 -13.06 -2.88
CA GLU A 86 -0.57 -12.71 -3.45
C GLU A 86 0.17 -11.66 -2.60
N SER A 87 -0.50 -10.57 -2.25
CA SER A 87 0.05 -9.50 -1.41
C SER A 87 0.42 -9.95 0.02
N LEU A 88 -0.12 -11.08 0.49
CA LEU A 88 0.26 -11.65 1.79
C LEU A 88 1.50 -12.53 1.68
N LEU A 89 1.61 -13.30 0.60
CA LEU A 89 2.71 -14.24 0.37
C LEU A 89 3.99 -13.51 -0.07
N ASN A 90 3.85 -12.51 -0.95
CA ASN A 90 4.97 -11.84 -1.60
C ASN A 90 5.23 -10.43 -1.04
N ARG A 91 5.20 -10.29 0.30
CA ARG A 91 5.49 -9.02 0.98
C ARG A 91 6.89 -8.47 0.66
N ASP A 92 7.88 -9.33 0.52
CA ASP A 92 9.24 -8.92 0.18
C ASP A 92 9.30 -8.30 -1.22
N LEU A 93 8.54 -8.87 -2.16
CA LEU A 93 8.41 -8.33 -3.51
C LEU A 93 7.69 -6.99 -3.50
N GLU A 94 6.57 -6.86 -2.75
CA GLU A 94 5.87 -5.57 -2.57
C GLU A 94 6.83 -4.48 -2.07
N ILE A 95 7.62 -4.78 -1.04
CA ILE A 95 8.59 -3.85 -0.47
C ILE A 95 9.66 -3.46 -1.50
N LYS A 96 10.19 -4.44 -2.23
CA LYS A 96 11.18 -4.21 -3.29
C LYS A 96 10.62 -3.32 -4.41
N GLU A 97 9.44 -3.64 -4.90
CA GLU A 97 8.78 -2.88 -5.96
C GLU A 97 8.46 -1.46 -5.52
N MET A 98 7.96 -1.26 -4.29
CA MET A 98 7.72 0.09 -3.75
C MET A 98 9.00 0.93 -3.64
N LYS A 99 10.15 0.32 -3.37
CA LYS A 99 11.44 1.03 -3.39
C LYS A 99 11.82 1.46 -4.80
N ILE A 100 11.72 0.54 -5.76
CA ILE A 100 12.00 0.81 -7.18
C ILE A 100 11.07 1.94 -7.66
N TRP A 101 9.78 1.82 -7.38
CA TRP A 101 8.78 2.82 -7.74
C TRP A 101 9.11 4.20 -7.15
N HIS A 102 9.43 4.27 -5.86
CA HIS A 102 9.81 5.53 -5.21
C HIS A 102 11.07 6.13 -5.85
N ASP A 103 12.08 5.31 -6.15
CA ASP A 103 13.32 5.76 -6.79
C ASP A 103 13.10 6.28 -8.22
N GLN A 104 12.20 5.65 -8.99
CA GLN A 104 11.81 6.13 -10.34
C GLN A 104 11.19 7.53 -10.27
N PHE A 105 10.38 7.79 -9.25
CA PHE A 105 9.59 9.03 -9.16
C PHE A 105 10.14 10.08 -8.18
N LYS A 106 11.27 9.83 -7.51
CA LYS A 106 11.82 10.73 -6.48
C LYS A 106 12.13 12.16 -6.95
N ASN A 107 12.34 12.35 -8.24
CA ASN A 107 12.60 13.65 -8.85
C ASN A 107 11.40 14.17 -9.67
N ASN A 108 10.26 13.50 -9.64
CA ASN A 108 9.09 13.92 -10.43
C ASN A 108 8.40 15.12 -9.74
N PRO A 109 8.32 16.30 -10.39
CA PRO A 109 7.78 17.52 -9.81
C PRO A 109 6.30 17.37 -9.41
N ASN A 110 5.53 16.52 -10.09
CA ASN A 110 4.14 16.27 -9.75
C ASN A 110 3.98 15.62 -8.37
N PHE A 111 4.96 14.84 -7.91
CA PHE A 111 4.90 14.14 -6.62
C PHE A 111 5.53 14.96 -5.49
N LEU A 112 6.56 15.75 -5.78
CA LEU A 112 7.31 16.52 -4.79
C LEU A 112 6.46 17.59 -4.08
N SER A 113 5.35 18.02 -4.66
CA SER A 113 4.41 18.93 -4.01
C SER A 113 3.58 18.29 -2.90
N TYR A 114 3.59 16.96 -2.78
CA TYR A 114 2.75 16.25 -1.81
C TYR A 114 3.56 15.70 -0.63
N LYS A 115 3.21 16.13 0.58
CA LYS A 115 3.81 15.61 1.83
C LYS A 115 3.71 14.08 1.95
N ALA A 116 2.64 13.48 1.39
CA ALA A 116 2.43 12.04 1.39
C ALA A 116 3.56 11.29 0.68
N PHE A 117 4.12 11.85 -0.40
CA PHE A 117 5.23 11.25 -1.14
C PHE A 117 6.48 11.08 -0.27
N TYR A 118 6.82 12.09 0.53
CA TYR A 118 7.98 12.03 1.44
C TYR A 118 7.80 11.04 2.60
N ASN A 119 6.57 10.57 2.84
CA ASN A 119 6.31 9.55 3.85
C ASN A 119 6.45 8.12 3.31
N ILE A 120 6.55 7.92 1.98
CA ILE A 120 6.66 6.59 1.36
C ILE A 120 7.90 5.83 1.88
N PRO A 121 9.13 6.38 1.92
CA PRO A 121 10.28 5.66 2.47
C PRO A 121 10.08 5.22 3.92
N LYS A 122 9.43 6.06 4.73
CA LYS A 122 9.11 5.73 6.12
C LYS A 122 8.06 4.61 6.23
N ASN A 123 7.13 4.57 5.29
CA ASN A 123 6.14 3.49 5.22
C ASN A 123 6.79 2.17 4.80
N ILE A 124 7.68 2.21 3.82
CA ILE A 124 8.48 1.06 3.39
C ILE A 124 9.30 0.52 4.56
N LEU A 125 10.02 1.40 5.28
CA LEU A 125 10.80 1.01 6.46
C LEU A 125 9.91 0.36 7.54
N TYR A 126 8.66 0.84 7.73
CA TYR A 126 7.71 0.23 8.64
C TYR A 126 7.35 -1.19 8.21
N LEU A 127 7.07 -1.41 6.93
CA LEU A 127 6.75 -2.73 6.39
C LEU A 127 7.92 -3.70 6.52
N GLU A 128 9.14 -3.25 6.23
CA GLU A 128 10.36 -4.05 6.39
C GLU A 128 10.61 -4.45 7.85
N THR A 129 10.41 -3.50 8.77
CA THR A 129 10.61 -3.76 10.21
C THR A 129 9.54 -4.74 10.71
N MET A 130 8.30 -4.58 10.28
CA MET A 130 7.21 -5.50 10.64
C MET A 130 7.42 -6.89 10.06
N ASP A 131 7.90 -7.00 8.82
CA ASP A 131 8.23 -8.28 8.20
C ASP A 131 9.39 -8.99 8.92
N SER A 132 10.40 -8.23 9.33
CA SER A 132 11.50 -8.72 10.16
C SER A 132 10.99 -9.31 11.49
N ILE A 133 10.06 -8.63 12.18
CA ILE A 133 9.45 -9.15 13.43
C ILE A 133 8.77 -10.51 13.19
N LEU A 134 8.16 -10.71 12.03
CA LEU A 134 7.46 -11.95 11.69
C LEU A 134 8.41 -13.08 11.30
N LYS A 135 9.49 -12.80 10.59
CA LYS A 135 10.35 -13.80 9.94
C LYS A 135 11.67 -14.03 10.65
N GLU A 136 12.28 -12.98 11.23
CA GLU A 136 13.64 -13.05 11.78
C GLU A 136 13.70 -13.41 13.27
N LYS A 137 14.94 -13.55 13.79
CA LYS A 137 15.22 -13.71 15.22
C LYS A 137 14.97 -12.38 15.95
N PHE A 138 14.57 -12.48 17.23
CA PHE A 138 14.26 -11.34 18.08
C PHE A 138 15.34 -10.26 18.07
N SER A 139 16.62 -10.64 18.19
CA SER A 139 17.74 -9.69 18.25
C SER A 139 17.85 -8.80 17.00
N LYS A 140 17.68 -9.38 15.81
CA LYS A 140 17.71 -8.61 14.55
C LYS A 140 16.51 -7.68 14.44
N SER A 141 15.33 -8.17 14.78
CA SER A 141 14.09 -7.38 14.75
C SER A 141 14.14 -6.24 15.77
N PHE A 142 14.68 -6.50 16.97
CA PHE A 142 14.87 -5.48 18.01
C PHE A 142 15.75 -4.31 17.51
N LEU A 143 16.89 -4.61 16.90
CA LEU A 143 17.78 -3.57 16.34
C LEU A 143 17.08 -2.71 15.29
N LYS A 144 16.27 -3.33 14.39
CA LYS A 144 15.51 -2.59 13.39
C LYS A 144 14.45 -1.68 14.03
N VAL A 145 13.74 -2.18 15.05
CA VAL A 145 12.73 -1.40 15.79
C VAL A 145 13.39 -0.22 16.51
N MET A 146 14.56 -0.41 17.13
CA MET A 146 15.26 0.68 17.81
C MET A 146 15.71 1.78 16.84
N LYS A 147 16.18 1.41 15.65
CA LYS A 147 16.57 2.35 14.59
C LYS A 147 15.39 3.07 13.94
N TYR A 148 14.16 2.57 14.11
CA TYR A 148 12.98 3.22 13.52
C TYR A 148 12.70 4.57 14.17
N PRO A 149 12.36 5.65 13.39
CA PRO A 149 12.10 6.99 13.91
C PRO A 149 10.97 7.02 14.95
N LEU A 150 11.09 7.91 15.95
CA LEU A 150 10.05 8.11 16.96
C LEU A 150 8.72 8.49 16.32
N SER A 151 7.68 7.70 16.59
CA SER A 151 6.34 7.89 16.04
C SER A 151 5.36 6.90 16.64
N ILE A 152 4.06 7.12 16.44
CA ILE A 152 3.02 6.13 16.79
C ILE A 152 3.29 4.77 16.13
N LYS A 153 3.86 4.75 14.92
CA LYS A 153 4.26 3.50 14.25
C LYS A 153 5.36 2.77 15.01
N LYS A 154 6.32 3.48 15.61
CA LYS A 154 7.35 2.84 16.46
C LYS A 154 6.74 2.17 17.68
N ILE A 155 5.77 2.80 18.34
CA ILE A 155 5.05 2.20 19.47
C ILE A 155 4.37 0.89 19.02
N LYS A 156 3.70 0.89 17.87
CA LYS A 156 3.11 -0.33 17.30
C LYS A 156 4.14 -1.41 17.03
N LEU A 157 5.32 -1.08 16.54
CA LEU A 157 6.42 -2.01 16.30
C LEU A 157 6.98 -2.59 17.61
N ILE A 158 7.12 -1.76 18.64
CA ILE A 158 7.55 -2.22 19.97
C ILE A 158 6.52 -3.22 20.52
N ILE A 159 5.24 -2.89 20.50
CA ILE A 159 4.18 -3.81 20.93
C ILE A 159 4.24 -5.11 20.13
N ALA A 160 4.35 -5.03 18.80
CA ALA A 160 4.43 -6.19 17.93
C ALA A 160 5.64 -7.07 18.22
N LEU A 161 6.78 -6.51 18.63
CA LEU A 161 8.00 -7.24 18.94
C LEU A 161 7.83 -8.21 20.13
N PHE A 162 6.98 -7.85 21.09
CA PHE A 162 6.71 -8.65 22.30
C PHE A 162 5.46 -9.54 22.19
N LEU A 163 4.64 -9.35 21.13
CA LEU A 163 3.47 -10.20 20.91
C LEU A 163 3.86 -11.54 20.27
N PRO A 164 3.21 -12.65 20.68
CA PRO A 164 3.40 -13.92 20.00
C PRO A 164 3.06 -13.81 18.50
N LYS A 165 3.93 -14.33 17.63
CA LYS A 165 3.79 -14.25 16.16
C LYS A 165 2.42 -14.73 15.67
N VAL A 166 1.81 -15.71 16.33
CA VAL A 166 0.48 -16.23 15.99
C VAL A 166 -0.60 -15.15 16.07
N TYR A 167 -0.55 -14.24 17.05
CA TYR A 167 -1.49 -13.12 17.14
C TYR A 167 -1.23 -12.08 16.06
N LEU A 168 0.02 -11.78 15.74
CA LEU A 168 0.38 -10.85 14.68
C LEU A 168 -0.10 -11.33 13.32
N ILE A 169 0.03 -12.62 13.02
CA ILE A 169 -0.46 -13.22 11.77
C ILE A 169 -1.99 -13.13 11.71
N LYS A 170 -2.69 -13.39 12.82
CA LYS A 170 -4.15 -13.23 12.88
C LYS A 170 -4.58 -11.79 12.62
N ILE A 171 -3.91 -10.80 13.22
CA ILE A 171 -4.20 -9.36 13.03
C ILE A 171 -3.93 -8.95 11.58
N LYS A 172 -2.87 -9.46 10.94
CA LYS A 172 -2.54 -9.19 9.54
C LYS A 172 -3.59 -9.74 8.56
N ASN A 173 -4.28 -10.82 8.92
CA ASN A 173 -5.31 -11.48 8.10
C ASN A 173 -6.71 -10.88 8.31
N TYR A 174 -6.86 -9.87 9.16
CA TYR A 174 -8.08 -9.09 9.39
C TYR A 174 -7.93 -7.69 8.77
#